data_43cd7bd51abe2f9a75560072b341ecdc
#
_entry.id   43cd7bd51abe2f9a75560072b341ecdc
#
_cell.length_a   1.000
_cell.length_b   1.000
_cell.length_c   1.000
_cell.angle_alpha   90.00
_cell.angle_beta   90.00
_cell.angle_gamma   90.00
#
_symmetry.space_group_name_H-M   'P 1'
#
loop_
_entity.id
_entity.type
_entity.pdbx_description
1 polymer ?
#
loop_
_entity_poly.entity_id
_entity_poly.type
_entity_poly.pdbx_seq_one_letter_code
_entity_poly.pdbx_strand_id
1 'polypeptide(L)'
;GTLGTIAFIVGSILGGYYIAHFGLKKVLFSLICIFNIPFVIYYLFALYQPENIYLIGSGLVLEYFCYGFGFVGLTLFMMQQIAPGKHSMAHYAIASALMNLGVMLPGMICGWVFEDVLKGNYELFFLIALIVSIPSFILTWKVPFTYADKE
;
A
#
# COMPACT_ATOMS: atom_id res chain seq x y z
N GLY A 1 -1.61 -5.95 -16.60
CA GLY A 1 -1.39 -7.16 -17.33
C GLY A 1 -0.64 -8.25 -16.58
N THR A 2 -0.30 -9.32 -17.27
CA THR A 2 0.29 -10.57 -16.73
C THR A 2 1.56 -10.34 -15.91
N LEU A 3 2.47 -9.47 -16.37
CA LEU A 3 3.71 -9.13 -15.66
C LEU A 3 3.45 -8.48 -14.31
N GLY A 4 2.47 -7.59 -14.22
CA GLY A 4 2.07 -6.97 -12.95
C GLY A 4 1.55 -8.02 -11.95
N THR A 5 0.71 -8.95 -12.39
CA THR A 5 0.20 -10.02 -11.54
C THR A 5 1.32 -10.92 -11.01
N ILE A 6 2.29 -11.27 -11.85
CA ILE A 6 3.47 -12.04 -11.44
C ILE A 6 4.29 -11.24 -10.41
N ALA A 7 4.52 -9.96 -10.67
CA ALA A 7 5.25 -9.09 -9.75
C ALA A 7 4.54 -8.98 -8.39
N PHE A 8 3.20 -8.86 -8.38
CA PHE A 8 2.39 -8.85 -7.15
C PHE A 8 2.56 -10.16 -6.36
N ILE A 9 2.47 -11.32 -7.02
CA ILE A 9 2.63 -12.63 -6.37
C ILE A 9 4.04 -12.75 -5.77
N VAL A 10 5.07 -12.42 -6.53
CA VAL A 10 6.46 -12.47 -6.07
C VAL A 10 6.65 -11.51 -4.89
N GLY A 11 6.14 -10.28 -4.98
CA GLY A 11 6.17 -9.30 -3.89
C GLY A 11 5.49 -9.84 -2.63
N SER A 12 4.31 -10.46 -2.76
CA SER A 12 3.57 -11.03 -1.64
C SER A 12 4.33 -12.17 -0.95
N ILE A 13 4.93 -13.07 -1.72
CA ILE A 13 5.74 -14.19 -1.19
C ILE A 13 6.96 -13.64 -0.43
N LEU A 14 7.69 -12.71 -1.03
CA LEU A 14 8.88 -12.12 -0.41
C LEU A 14 8.51 -11.28 0.82
N GLY A 15 7.40 -10.55 0.78
CA GLY A 15 6.87 -9.83 1.94
C GLY A 15 6.50 -10.76 3.10
N GLY A 16 5.83 -11.88 2.79
CA GLY A 16 5.51 -12.90 3.77
C GLY A 16 6.76 -13.54 4.39
N TYR A 17 7.76 -13.88 3.58
CA TYR A 17 9.04 -14.41 4.06
C TYR A 17 9.79 -13.39 4.96
N TYR A 18 9.81 -12.13 4.54
CA TYR A 18 10.42 -11.04 5.31
C TYR A 18 9.78 -10.87 6.68
N ILE A 19 8.45 -10.90 6.74
CA ILE A 19 7.70 -10.83 7.99
C ILE A 19 7.96 -12.08 8.87
N ALA A 20 7.97 -13.26 8.27
CA ALA A 20 8.23 -14.51 8.98
C ALA A 20 9.62 -14.55 9.63
N HIS A 21 10.62 -13.92 9.00
CA HIS A 21 11.99 -13.93 9.50
C HIS A 21 12.25 -12.88 10.58
N PHE A 22 11.68 -11.68 10.45
CA PHE A 22 11.98 -10.56 11.34
C PHE A 22 10.85 -10.22 12.34
N GLY A 23 9.67 -10.79 12.15
CA GLY A 23 8.46 -10.47 12.92
C GLY A 23 7.72 -9.22 12.43
N LEU A 24 6.40 -9.28 12.44
CA LEU A 24 5.54 -8.23 11.88
C LEU A 24 5.77 -6.87 12.54
N LYS A 25 5.93 -6.83 13.86
CA LYS A 25 6.13 -5.59 14.64
C LYS A 25 7.35 -4.81 14.19
N LYS A 26 8.46 -5.50 13.90
CA LYS A 26 9.73 -4.86 13.52
C LYS A 26 9.72 -4.35 12.09
N VAL A 27 9.02 -5.04 11.20
CA VAL A 27 9.05 -4.76 9.76
C VAL A 27 7.87 -3.93 9.27
N LEU A 28 6.84 -3.71 10.08
CA LEU A 28 5.62 -3.03 9.66
C LEU A 28 5.91 -1.64 9.08
N PHE A 29 6.81 -0.88 9.69
CA PHE A 29 7.20 0.43 9.19
C PHE A 29 7.94 0.35 7.84
N SER A 30 8.82 -0.63 7.65
CA SER A 30 9.50 -0.82 6.37
C SER A 30 8.53 -1.28 5.27
N LEU A 31 7.52 -2.08 5.62
CA LEU A 31 6.47 -2.49 4.68
C LEU A 31 5.66 -1.31 4.18
N ILE A 32 5.27 -0.36 5.05
CA ILE A 32 4.55 0.84 4.63
C ILE A 32 5.43 1.76 3.78
N CYS A 33 6.73 1.86 4.08
CA CYS A 33 7.67 2.60 3.24
C CYS A 33 7.72 2.03 1.83
N ILE A 34 7.88 0.70 1.69
CA ILE A 34 7.93 0.02 0.39
C ILE A 34 6.59 0.18 -0.34
N PHE A 35 5.47 0.06 0.36
CA PHE A 35 4.13 0.25 -0.20
C PHE A 35 3.90 1.64 -0.80
N ASN A 36 4.57 2.67 -0.26
CA ASN A 36 4.44 4.05 -0.72
C ASN A 36 5.47 4.46 -1.80
N ILE A 37 6.49 3.64 -2.10
CA ILE A 37 7.49 3.93 -3.16
C ILE A 37 6.82 4.28 -4.51
N PRO A 38 5.78 3.58 -4.99
CA PRO A 38 5.14 3.88 -6.26
C PRO A 38 4.63 5.32 -6.38
N PHE A 39 4.13 5.93 -5.31
CA PHE A 39 3.67 7.32 -5.35
C PHE A 39 4.80 8.30 -5.67
N VAL A 40 6.01 8.03 -5.14
CA VAL A 40 7.21 8.83 -5.47
C VAL A 40 7.59 8.65 -6.93
N ILE A 41 7.54 7.42 -7.44
CA ILE A 41 7.86 7.11 -8.84
C ILE A 41 6.88 7.82 -9.78
N TYR A 42 5.58 7.77 -9.51
CA TYR A 42 4.58 8.45 -10.31
C TYR A 42 4.71 9.98 -10.26
N TYR A 43 5.05 10.54 -9.11
CA TYR A 43 5.35 11.96 -9.01
C TYR A 43 6.55 12.35 -9.89
N LEU A 44 7.63 11.53 -9.88
CA LEU A 44 8.78 11.75 -10.76
C LEU A 44 8.41 11.57 -12.24
N PHE A 45 7.56 10.62 -12.58
CA PHE A 45 7.07 10.46 -13.96
C PHE A 45 6.22 11.64 -14.41
N ALA A 46 5.42 12.23 -13.51
CA ALA A 46 4.66 13.44 -13.81
C ALA A 46 5.57 14.65 -14.06
N LEU A 47 6.67 14.78 -13.29
CA LEU A 47 7.65 15.85 -13.45
C LEU A 47 8.48 15.73 -14.73
N TYR A 48 9.05 14.55 -14.97
CA TYR A 48 10.01 14.34 -16.06
C TYR A 48 9.36 13.89 -17.37
N GLN A 49 8.10 13.45 -17.34
CA GLN A 49 7.32 12.99 -18.50
C GLN A 49 8.12 12.08 -19.44
N PRO A 50 8.66 10.96 -18.95
CA PRO A 50 9.52 10.11 -19.77
C PRO A 50 8.74 9.50 -20.93
N GLU A 51 9.28 9.60 -22.14
CA GLU A 51 8.69 9.02 -23.36
C GLU A 51 9.00 7.53 -23.52
N ASN A 52 9.96 7.01 -22.73
CA ASN A 52 10.41 5.63 -22.85
C ASN A 52 9.40 4.66 -22.22
N ILE A 53 8.70 3.91 -23.08
CA ILE A 53 7.68 2.94 -22.67
C ILE A 53 8.22 1.84 -21.75
N TYR A 54 9.49 1.45 -21.89
CA TYR A 54 10.12 0.45 -21.03
C TYR A 54 10.33 0.98 -19.61
N LEU A 55 10.65 2.28 -19.48
CA LEU A 55 10.78 2.93 -18.18
C LEU A 55 9.43 3.01 -17.47
N ILE A 56 8.39 3.42 -18.18
CA ILE A 56 7.02 3.46 -17.64
C ILE A 56 6.54 2.05 -17.26
N GLY A 57 6.77 1.08 -18.15
CA GLY A 57 6.42 -0.32 -17.89
C GLY A 57 7.13 -0.91 -16.67
N SER A 58 8.42 -0.58 -16.46
CA SER A 58 9.16 -1.01 -15.27
C SER A 58 8.62 -0.39 -13.99
N GLY A 59 8.19 0.86 -14.04
CA GLY A 59 7.52 1.53 -12.92
C GLY A 59 6.22 0.84 -12.52
N LEU A 60 5.39 0.45 -13.50
CA LEU A 60 4.17 -0.33 -13.25
C LEU A 60 4.46 -1.70 -12.62
N VAL A 61 5.46 -2.43 -13.11
CA VAL A 61 5.84 -3.73 -12.53
C VAL A 61 6.32 -3.56 -11.09
N LEU A 62 7.11 -2.52 -10.84
CA LEU A 62 7.59 -2.20 -9.49
C LEU A 62 6.44 -1.80 -8.55
N GLU A 63 5.44 -1.06 -9.03
CA GLU A 63 4.23 -0.75 -8.28
C GLU A 63 3.54 -2.02 -7.80
N TYR A 64 3.25 -2.94 -8.72
CA TYR A 64 2.58 -4.21 -8.36
C TYR A 64 3.40 -5.03 -7.37
N PHE A 65 4.73 -5.04 -7.52
CA PHE A 65 5.63 -5.69 -6.57
C PHE A 65 5.55 -5.06 -5.18
N CYS A 66 5.69 -3.74 -5.08
CA CYS A 66 5.62 -3.00 -3.82
C CYS A 66 4.24 -3.13 -3.16
N TYR A 67 3.18 -3.10 -3.98
CA TYR A 67 1.82 -3.31 -3.51
C TYR A 67 1.64 -4.72 -2.91
N GLY A 68 2.07 -5.77 -3.61
CA GLY A 68 2.02 -7.14 -3.09
C GLY A 68 2.82 -7.31 -1.81
N PHE A 69 4.03 -6.76 -1.78
CA PHE A 69 4.93 -6.83 -0.63
C PHE A 69 4.34 -6.18 0.63
N GLY A 70 3.75 -4.98 0.51
CA GLY A 70 3.15 -4.27 1.63
C GLY A 70 1.78 -4.80 2.03
N PHE A 71 0.98 -5.29 1.07
CA PHE A 71 -0.37 -5.79 1.29
C PHE A 71 -0.41 -6.99 2.26
N VAL A 72 0.58 -7.88 2.18
CA VAL A 72 0.71 -9.01 3.10
C VAL A 72 0.88 -8.54 4.54
N GLY A 73 1.66 -7.47 4.76
CA GLY A 73 1.83 -6.88 6.08
C GLY A 73 0.52 -6.37 6.67
N LEU A 74 -0.27 -5.66 5.89
CA LEU A 74 -1.58 -5.16 6.30
C LEU A 74 -2.55 -6.31 6.62
N THR A 75 -2.58 -7.34 5.78
CA THR A 75 -3.42 -8.52 5.99
C THR A 75 -3.04 -9.25 7.27
N LEU A 76 -1.76 -9.51 7.49
CA LEU A 76 -1.29 -10.15 8.71
C LEU A 76 -1.54 -9.29 9.95
N PHE A 77 -1.39 -7.98 9.86
CA PHE A 77 -1.73 -7.07 10.94
C PHE A 77 -3.21 -7.17 11.32
N MET A 78 -4.11 -7.18 10.33
CA MET A 78 -5.54 -7.37 10.59
C MET A 78 -5.84 -8.71 11.27
N MET A 79 -5.17 -9.79 10.84
CA MET A 79 -5.38 -11.13 11.41
C MET A 79 -4.82 -11.25 12.82
N GLN A 80 -3.66 -10.69 13.10
CA GLN A 80 -2.94 -10.89 14.37
C GLN A 80 -3.33 -9.86 15.44
N GLN A 81 -3.59 -8.61 15.06
CA GLN A 81 -3.78 -7.53 16.02
C GLN A 81 -5.24 -7.08 16.14
N ILE A 82 -6.03 -7.16 15.06
CA ILE A 82 -7.43 -6.71 15.06
C ILE A 82 -8.40 -7.88 15.28
N ALA A 83 -8.09 -9.03 14.72
CA ALA A 83 -8.98 -10.19 14.72
C ALA A 83 -8.55 -11.38 15.60
N PRO A 84 -7.83 -11.21 16.71
CA PRO A 84 -7.54 -12.33 17.59
C PRO A 84 -8.78 -12.74 18.40
N GLY A 85 -8.85 -14.02 18.76
CA GLY A 85 -9.85 -14.54 19.70
C GLY A 85 -11.04 -15.26 19.08
N LYS A 86 -12.10 -15.44 19.88
CA LYS A 86 -13.25 -16.31 19.55
C LYS A 86 -14.06 -15.85 18.32
N HIS A 87 -14.10 -14.56 18.04
CA HIS A 87 -14.85 -13.96 16.92
C HIS A 87 -13.93 -13.42 15.80
N SER A 88 -12.78 -14.06 15.62
CA SER A 88 -11.74 -13.63 14.67
C SER A 88 -12.26 -13.39 13.25
N MET A 89 -13.12 -14.28 12.74
CA MET A 89 -13.68 -14.13 11.40
C MET A 89 -14.53 -12.86 11.23
N ALA A 90 -15.38 -12.55 12.22
CA ALA A 90 -16.22 -11.35 12.18
C ALA A 90 -15.37 -10.07 12.26
N HIS A 91 -14.39 -10.03 13.16
CA HIS A 91 -13.48 -8.90 13.29
C HIS A 91 -12.63 -8.70 12.02
N TYR A 92 -12.12 -9.78 11.44
CA TYR A 92 -11.38 -9.71 10.17
C TYR A 92 -12.25 -9.21 9.01
N ALA A 93 -13.49 -9.68 8.92
CA ALA A 93 -14.44 -9.23 7.88
C ALA A 93 -14.73 -7.74 7.98
N ILE A 94 -14.94 -7.21 9.21
CA ILE A 94 -15.15 -5.76 9.43
C ILE A 94 -13.89 -4.97 9.05
N ALA A 95 -12.71 -5.41 9.49
CA ALA A 95 -11.46 -4.74 9.17
C ALA A 95 -11.18 -4.73 7.65
N SER A 96 -11.45 -5.86 6.99
CA SER A 96 -11.33 -5.98 5.54
C SER A 96 -12.34 -5.10 4.78
N ALA A 97 -13.56 -4.98 5.28
CA ALA A 97 -14.57 -4.08 4.71
C ALA A 97 -14.14 -2.62 4.83
N LEU A 98 -13.61 -2.20 5.99
CA LEU A 98 -13.07 -0.85 6.19
C LEU A 98 -11.86 -0.57 5.30
N MET A 99 -10.97 -1.56 5.12
CA MET A 99 -9.85 -1.46 4.17
C MET A 99 -10.35 -1.23 2.75
N ASN A 100 -11.35 -1.99 2.30
CA ASN A 100 -11.92 -1.82 0.97
C ASN A 100 -12.61 -0.46 0.79
N LEU A 101 -13.32 0.04 1.81
CA LEU A 101 -13.86 1.40 1.80
C LEU A 101 -12.74 2.44 1.65
N GLY A 102 -11.63 2.27 2.35
CA GLY A 102 -10.46 3.15 2.24
C GLY A 102 -9.83 3.19 0.85
N VAL A 103 -10.00 2.13 0.05
CA VAL A 103 -9.58 2.10 -1.37
C VAL A 103 -10.66 2.69 -2.29
N MET A 104 -11.92 2.35 -2.06
CA MET A 104 -13.03 2.76 -2.93
C MET A 104 -13.35 4.24 -2.83
N LEU A 105 -13.37 4.82 -1.63
CA LEU A 105 -13.73 6.23 -1.44
C LEU A 105 -12.78 7.19 -2.17
N PRO A 106 -11.45 7.08 -2.02
CA PRO A 106 -10.52 7.88 -2.82
C PRO A 106 -10.69 7.64 -4.32
N GLY A 107 -10.90 6.37 -4.73
CA GLY A 107 -11.11 6.01 -6.13
C GLY A 107 -12.34 6.70 -6.76
N MET A 108 -13.42 6.88 -6.00
CA MET A 108 -14.62 7.59 -6.44
C MET A 108 -14.39 9.11 -6.59
N ILE A 109 -13.55 9.68 -5.73
CA ILE A 109 -13.33 11.14 -5.65
C ILE A 109 -12.17 11.57 -6.54
N CYS A 110 -11.20 10.69 -6.81
CA CYS A 110 -9.96 11.05 -7.49
C CYS A 110 -10.20 11.62 -8.92
N GLY A 111 -11.18 11.11 -9.66
CA GLY A 111 -11.53 11.62 -10.99
C GLY A 111 -12.00 13.07 -10.94
N TRP A 112 -12.95 13.36 -10.04
CA TRP A 112 -13.46 14.71 -9.82
C TRP A 112 -12.35 15.66 -9.34
N VAL A 113 -11.53 15.24 -8.37
CA VAL A 113 -10.40 16.06 -7.90
C VAL A 113 -9.42 16.33 -9.03
N PHE A 114 -9.11 15.34 -9.85
CA PHE A 114 -8.18 15.50 -10.96
C PHE A 114 -8.69 16.44 -12.06
N GLU A 115 -9.94 16.29 -12.47
CA GLU A 115 -10.52 17.08 -13.57
C GLU A 115 -10.98 18.45 -13.12
N ASP A 116 -11.79 18.54 -12.07
CA ASP A 116 -12.45 19.78 -11.67
C ASP A 116 -11.59 20.66 -10.76
N VAL A 117 -10.84 20.07 -9.81
CA VAL A 117 -10.04 20.81 -8.84
C VAL A 117 -8.65 21.12 -9.38
N LEU A 118 -7.97 20.09 -9.92
CA LEU A 118 -6.58 20.18 -10.36
C LEU A 118 -6.44 20.48 -11.87
N LYS A 119 -7.55 20.55 -12.60
CA LYS A 119 -7.59 20.86 -14.04
C LYS A 119 -6.65 19.99 -14.88
N GLY A 120 -6.55 18.71 -14.54
CA GLY A 120 -5.71 17.74 -15.23
C GLY A 120 -4.21 17.82 -14.91
N ASN A 121 -3.81 18.48 -13.84
CA ASN A 121 -2.40 18.59 -13.44
C ASN A 121 -1.92 17.35 -12.69
N TYR A 122 -1.19 16.47 -13.38
CA TYR A 122 -0.64 15.22 -12.80
C TYR A 122 0.38 15.47 -11.70
N GLU A 123 1.20 16.51 -11.79
CA GLU A 123 2.21 16.83 -10.78
C GLU A 123 1.56 17.14 -9.43
N LEU A 124 0.55 18.01 -9.44
CA LEU A 124 -0.21 18.36 -8.25
C LEU A 124 -0.99 17.16 -7.70
N PHE A 125 -1.55 16.32 -8.59
CA PHE A 125 -2.28 15.13 -8.18
C PHE A 125 -1.40 14.15 -7.40
N PHE A 126 -0.23 13.80 -7.92
CA PHE A 126 0.68 12.88 -7.24
C PHE A 126 1.37 13.51 -6.02
N LEU A 127 1.58 14.84 -6.03
CA LEU A 127 2.05 15.55 -4.84
C LEU A 127 1.02 15.47 -3.69
N ILE A 128 -0.25 15.67 -3.99
CA ILE A 128 -1.34 15.52 -3.00
C ILE A 128 -1.41 14.07 -2.50
N ALA A 129 -1.29 13.09 -3.38
CA ALA A 129 -1.25 11.68 -2.99
C ALA A 129 -0.11 11.38 -2.00
N LEU A 130 1.09 11.94 -2.23
CA LEU A 130 2.22 11.84 -1.30
C LEU A 130 1.92 12.49 0.05
N ILE A 131 1.33 13.69 0.07
CA ILE A 131 0.98 14.39 1.31
C ILE A 131 -0.08 13.60 2.09
N VAL A 132 -1.11 13.09 1.41
CA VAL A 132 -2.19 12.30 2.02
C VAL A 132 -1.68 10.94 2.52
N SER A 133 -0.56 10.44 2.03
CA SER A 133 0.06 9.21 2.55
C SER A 133 0.80 9.40 3.89
N ILE A 134 1.16 10.63 4.27
CA ILE A 134 1.90 10.93 5.53
C ILE A 134 1.19 10.40 6.78
N PRO A 135 -0.13 10.55 6.96
CA PRO A 135 -0.82 10.00 8.11
C PRO A 135 -0.63 8.49 8.28
N SER A 136 -0.48 7.73 7.18
CA SER A 136 -0.27 6.29 7.25
C SER A 136 1.06 5.92 7.92
N PHE A 137 2.12 6.70 7.70
CA PHE A 137 3.41 6.54 8.36
C PHE A 137 3.32 6.84 9.86
N ILE A 138 2.62 7.91 10.23
CA ILE A 138 2.44 8.32 11.63
C ILE A 138 1.63 7.26 12.39
N LEU A 139 0.55 6.77 11.78
CA LEU A 139 -0.28 5.72 12.36
C LEU A 139 0.50 4.42 12.53
N THR A 140 1.28 4.02 11.52
CA THR A 140 2.09 2.80 11.57
C THR A 140 3.17 2.87 12.66
N TRP A 141 3.75 4.04 12.87
CA TRP A 141 4.74 4.22 13.93
C TRP A 141 4.11 4.16 15.33
N LYS A 142 2.89 4.67 15.49
CA LYS A 142 2.19 4.74 16.78
C LYS A 142 1.29 3.55 17.07
N VAL A 143 1.11 2.63 16.12
CA VAL A 143 0.19 1.53 16.27
C VAL A 143 0.60 0.61 17.42
N PRO A 144 -0.29 0.36 18.40
CA PRO A 144 0.03 -0.54 19.51
C PRO A 144 -0.05 -2.00 19.04
N PHE A 145 0.96 -2.78 19.42
CA PHE A 145 0.94 -4.23 19.31
C PHE A 145 0.52 -4.81 20.67
N THR A 146 -0.74 -5.25 20.76
CA THR A 146 -1.34 -5.78 21.99
C THR A 146 -1.09 -7.29 22.13
N TYR A 147 -0.98 -7.98 21.00
CA TYR A 147 -0.75 -9.43 20.96
C TYR A 147 0.68 -9.68 20.49
N ALA A 148 1.37 -10.64 21.17
CA ALA A 148 2.72 -11.01 20.79
C ALA A 148 2.75 -11.57 19.38
N ASP A 149 3.78 -11.15 18.58
CA ASP A 149 4.11 -11.86 17.35
C ASP A 149 4.34 -13.34 17.73
N LYS A 150 3.73 -14.26 17.01
CA LYS A 150 4.08 -15.67 17.16
C LYS A 150 5.52 -15.80 16.65
N GLU A 151 6.42 -16.06 17.60
CA GLU A 151 7.78 -16.50 17.30
C GLU A 151 7.77 -17.78 16.47
#